data_d734f854ed04503185c50e5d5f8c2de4
#
_entry.id   d734f854ed04503185c50e5d5f8c2de4
#
_cell.length_a   1.000
_cell.length_b   1.000
_cell.length_c   1.000
_cell.angle_alpha   90.00
_cell.angle_beta   90.00
_cell.angle_gamma   90.00
#
_symmetry.space_group_name_H-M   'P 1'
#
loop_
_entity.id
_entity.type
_entity.pdbx_description
1 polymer ?
#
loop_
_entity_poly.entity_id
_entity_poly.type
_entity_poly.pdbx_seq_one_letter_code
_entity_poly.pdbx_strand_id
1 'polypeptide(L)'
;MNKAIIWNPILKRRKVARAAAVVLLLIVLGGAFFKWEQNKATVSASVKASYPQEISRLTFAAAGDVIPHGPVVQSAAAQNQSAAETQKETSLDPKDNRTSQTPSAGNDGGWDMLFANVADVFRKADFGFVNLETPVAPSHSHGSKPFQFDAPLNLLQALKFSGVKIVSIANNHVFDQGYAGFVETQDHLREQGILFAGAGSTGETAWKPVILEKNGIKVGWLGMTRWLNGGRNPEKESDPHVAFFPYPGESLGAPGLDESAVLEAIKSARTQCDLLVISIHWGVEYATAPNTKDVDIAHDMLEAGASAVIGHHPHVLQPIETYLTHDDRSTFIAYSLGNFISNQARTYVGGLTPDKTGEQRDSLVIKFSAIKRDYGPAGIRVELGDTGILPAWTENNSLQVRAGHAKTLFIGPVFLDREIPRLQARYDELDRVGAQLSAEQKQEMIQVSSRLQMLKHRRELLLARTGDEYVVAPPNLPNP
;
A
#
# COMPACT_ATOMS: atom_id res chain seq x y z
N MET A 1 -33.55 -18.62 -100.54
CA MET A 1 -34.33 -19.09 -99.38
C MET A 1 -34.16 -18.16 -98.24
N ASN A 2 -35.08 -17.21 -98.05
CA ASN A 2 -35.06 -16.21 -96.98
C ASN A 2 -35.64 -16.82 -95.71
N LYS A 3 -34.88 -16.89 -94.66
CA LYS A 3 -35.40 -17.19 -93.31
C LYS A 3 -35.72 -15.86 -92.60
N ALA A 4 -37.00 -15.54 -92.43
CA ALA A 4 -37.48 -14.40 -91.63
C ALA A 4 -37.18 -14.65 -90.17
N ILE A 5 -36.48 -13.73 -89.55
CA ILE A 5 -36.26 -13.71 -88.09
C ILE A 5 -37.54 -13.17 -87.44
N ILE A 6 -38.30 -14.05 -86.79
CA ILE A 6 -39.48 -13.65 -86.00
C ILE A 6 -39.00 -12.92 -84.70
N TRP A 7 -39.25 -11.65 -84.70
CA TRP A 7 -38.95 -10.80 -83.56
C TRP A 7 -40.02 -10.98 -82.46
N ASN A 8 -39.63 -11.61 -81.28
CA ASN A 8 -40.59 -11.89 -80.22
C ASN A 8 -40.55 -10.80 -79.12
N PRO A 9 -41.50 -9.85 -79.11
CA PRO A 9 -41.53 -8.71 -78.16
C PRO A 9 -41.74 -9.12 -76.72
N ILE A 10 -42.22 -10.35 -76.44
CA ILE A 10 -42.51 -10.86 -75.13
C ILE A 10 -41.18 -11.15 -74.33
N LEU A 11 -40.15 -11.65 -75.07
CA LEU A 11 -38.83 -11.92 -74.43
C LEU A 11 -38.07 -10.69 -74.03
N LYS A 12 -38.24 -9.58 -74.74
CA LYS A 12 -37.63 -8.28 -74.40
C LYS A 12 -38.25 -7.67 -73.13
N ARG A 13 -39.57 -7.77 -72.99
CA ARG A 13 -40.30 -7.30 -71.80
C ARG A 13 -39.92 -8.09 -70.52
N ARG A 14 -39.73 -9.37 -70.65
CA ARG A 14 -39.30 -10.24 -69.56
C ARG A 14 -37.85 -9.94 -69.10
N LYS A 15 -36.93 -9.63 -69.99
CA LYS A 15 -35.56 -9.25 -69.71
C LYS A 15 -35.52 -7.88 -69.03
N VAL A 16 -36.30 -6.89 -69.48
CA VAL A 16 -36.38 -5.55 -68.82
C VAL A 16 -37.03 -5.63 -67.47
N ALA A 17 -38.10 -6.44 -67.30
CA ALA A 17 -38.74 -6.66 -66.02
C ALA A 17 -37.80 -7.31 -64.98
N ARG A 18 -37.01 -8.30 -65.46
CA ARG A 18 -35.99 -8.97 -64.59
C ARG A 18 -34.86 -8.00 -64.20
N ALA A 19 -34.36 -7.15 -65.10
CA ALA A 19 -33.38 -6.14 -64.82
C ALA A 19 -33.91 -5.11 -63.85
N ALA A 20 -35.15 -4.63 -64.03
CA ALA A 20 -35.80 -3.71 -63.09
C ALA A 20 -35.98 -4.32 -61.68
N ALA A 21 -36.38 -5.61 -61.64
CA ALA A 21 -36.48 -6.29 -60.29
C ALA A 21 -35.15 -6.46 -59.59
N VAL A 22 -34.06 -6.73 -60.32
CA VAL A 22 -32.71 -6.81 -59.73
C VAL A 22 -32.23 -5.44 -59.22
N VAL A 23 -32.49 -4.38 -59.99
CA VAL A 23 -32.14 -3.03 -59.54
C VAL A 23 -32.94 -2.62 -58.30
N LEU A 24 -34.24 -2.95 -58.25
CA LEU A 24 -35.08 -2.67 -57.10
C LEU A 24 -34.59 -3.46 -55.86
N LEU A 25 -34.19 -4.72 -56.04
CA LEU A 25 -33.64 -5.58 -54.98
C LEU A 25 -32.32 -4.98 -54.45
N LEU A 26 -31.44 -4.50 -55.33
CA LEU A 26 -30.19 -3.87 -54.96
C LEU A 26 -30.40 -2.54 -54.18
N ILE A 27 -31.41 -1.75 -54.58
CA ILE A 27 -31.79 -0.52 -53.87
C ILE A 27 -32.35 -0.85 -52.49
N VAL A 28 -33.18 -1.89 -52.33
CA VAL A 28 -33.73 -2.32 -51.05
C VAL A 28 -32.64 -2.88 -50.17
N LEU A 29 -31.73 -3.69 -50.70
CA LEU A 29 -30.60 -4.23 -49.96
C LEU A 29 -29.60 -3.13 -49.58
N GLY A 30 -29.31 -2.18 -50.47
CA GLY A 30 -28.47 -1.01 -50.18
C GLY A 30 -29.08 -0.13 -49.08
N GLY A 31 -30.41 0.13 -49.17
CA GLY A 31 -31.12 0.85 -48.11
C GLY A 31 -31.16 0.14 -46.77
N ALA A 32 -31.34 -1.19 -46.80
CA ALA A 32 -31.30 -2.00 -45.59
C ALA A 32 -29.87 -2.04 -44.98
N PHE A 33 -28.83 -2.14 -45.82
CA PHE A 33 -27.44 -2.07 -45.38
C PHE A 33 -27.08 -0.70 -44.80
N PHE A 34 -27.50 0.38 -45.46
CA PHE A 34 -27.27 1.72 -44.97
C PHE A 34 -27.97 1.99 -43.63
N LYS A 35 -29.20 1.50 -43.47
CA LYS A 35 -29.95 1.58 -42.23
C LYS A 35 -29.34 0.72 -41.11
N TRP A 36 -28.76 -0.43 -41.48
CA TRP A 36 -28.02 -1.31 -40.57
C TRP A 36 -26.72 -0.65 -40.11
N GLU A 37 -25.95 0.00 -41.00
CA GLU A 37 -24.74 0.77 -40.67
C GLU A 37 -25.07 1.97 -39.80
N GLN A 38 -26.15 2.71 -40.06
CA GLN A 38 -26.59 3.80 -39.19
C GLN A 38 -27.02 3.29 -37.81
N ASN A 39 -27.74 2.16 -37.75
CA ASN A 39 -28.08 1.54 -36.46
C ASN A 39 -26.83 1.05 -35.69
N LYS A 40 -25.83 0.50 -36.38
CA LYS A 40 -24.56 0.14 -35.78
C LYS A 40 -23.82 1.36 -35.21
N ALA A 41 -23.76 2.43 -35.96
CA ALA A 41 -23.15 3.68 -35.52
C ALA A 41 -23.88 4.26 -34.29
N THR A 42 -25.23 4.21 -34.28
CA THR A 42 -26.04 4.70 -33.16
C THR A 42 -25.91 3.79 -31.92
N VAL A 43 -25.90 2.48 -32.11
CA VAL A 43 -25.65 1.51 -31.02
C VAL A 43 -24.22 1.65 -30.48
N SER A 44 -23.24 1.80 -31.38
CA SER A 44 -21.84 2.04 -30.94
C SER A 44 -21.68 3.37 -30.18
N ALA A 45 -22.39 4.43 -30.61
CA ALA A 45 -22.39 5.71 -29.90
C ALA A 45 -23.14 5.64 -28.56
N SER A 46 -24.28 4.91 -28.51
CA SER A 46 -25.03 4.71 -27.26
C SER A 46 -24.28 3.83 -26.27
N VAL A 47 -23.56 2.79 -26.75
CA VAL A 47 -22.70 1.96 -25.91
C VAL A 47 -21.51 2.77 -25.38
N LYS A 48 -20.89 3.66 -26.16
CA LYS A 48 -19.86 4.57 -25.66
C LYS A 48 -20.40 5.58 -24.63
N ALA A 49 -21.64 6.00 -24.75
CA ALA A 49 -22.30 6.89 -23.78
C ALA A 49 -22.76 6.16 -22.49
N SER A 50 -22.76 4.82 -22.49
CA SER A 50 -23.22 3.98 -21.36
C SER A 50 -22.10 3.47 -20.43
N TYR A 51 -20.83 3.82 -20.72
CA TYR A 51 -19.75 3.52 -19.76
C TYR A 51 -19.88 4.40 -18.52
N PRO A 52 -19.66 3.82 -17.30
CA PRO A 52 -19.75 4.61 -16.09
C PRO A 52 -18.79 5.81 -16.14
N GLN A 53 -19.28 7.01 -15.82
CA GLN A 53 -18.47 8.21 -15.73
C GLN A 53 -17.91 8.34 -14.32
N GLU A 54 -16.60 8.54 -14.20
CA GLU A 54 -15.98 8.87 -12.92
C GLU A 54 -16.37 10.28 -12.48
N ILE A 55 -16.99 10.40 -11.30
CA ILE A 55 -17.38 11.66 -10.69
C ILE A 55 -16.23 12.20 -9.82
N SER A 56 -15.67 11.33 -8.99
CA SER A 56 -14.60 11.69 -8.04
C SER A 56 -13.86 10.44 -7.57
N ARG A 57 -12.67 10.66 -7.00
CA ARG A 57 -11.86 9.59 -6.38
C ARG A 57 -11.18 10.04 -5.11
N LEU A 58 -10.87 9.06 -4.28
CA LEU A 58 -9.97 9.12 -3.15
C LEU A 58 -8.86 8.11 -3.32
N THR A 59 -7.62 8.50 -3.04
CA THR A 59 -6.45 7.66 -3.21
C THR A 59 -5.80 7.33 -1.87
N PHE A 60 -5.34 6.09 -1.73
CA PHE A 60 -4.70 5.57 -0.53
C PHE A 60 -3.31 5.01 -0.86
N ALA A 61 -2.40 5.14 0.11
CA ALA A 61 -1.12 4.44 0.16
C ALA A 61 -0.99 3.80 1.55
N ALA A 62 -0.91 2.48 1.61
CA ALA A 62 -0.83 1.76 2.88
C ALA A 62 0.45 0.92 2.93
N ALA A 63 1.16 0.96 4.05
CA ALA A 63 2.34 0.15 4.32
C ALA A 63 2.17 -0.69 5.60
N GLY A 64 3.14 -1.58 5.83
CA GLY A 64 3.14 -2.53 6.92
C GLY A 64 3.60 -1.96 8.25
N ASP A 65 4.33 -2.77 9.00
CA ASP A 65 4.64 -2.57 10.41
C ASP A 65 5.75 -1.52 10.60
N VAL A 66 5.47 -0.53 11.44
CA VAL A 66 6.43 0.48 11.90
C VAL A 66 6.89 0.10 13.30
N ILE A 67 8.11 -0.45 13.39
CA ILE A 67 8.68 -0.99 14.63
C ILE A 67 9.98 -0.24 14.96
N PRO A 68 9.96 0.69 15.92
CA PRO A 68 11.11 1.53 16.28
C PRO A 68 12.07 0.80 17.23
N HIS A 69 12.62 -0.32 16.77
CA HIS A 69 13.71 -0.98 17.50
C HIS A 69 14.82 0.00 17.87
N GLY A 70 15.55 -0.25 18.96
CA GLY A 70 16.65 0.61 19.39
C GLY A 70 17.61 1.05 18.27
N PRO A 71 18.08 0.15 17.36
CA PRO A 71 18.90 0.55 16.22
C PRO A 71 18.18 1.48 15.21
N VAL A 72 16.85 1.43 15.08
CA VAL A 72 16.09 2.38 14.24
C VAL A 72 16.12 3.77 14.87
N VAL A 73 15.90 3.85 16.19
CA VAL A 73 16.04 5.11 16.95
C VAL A 73 17.45 5.67 16.81
N GLN A 74 18.48 4.81 16.93
CA GLN A 74 19.88 5.22 16.74
C GLN A 74 20.15 5.70 15.30
N SER A 75 19.50 5.08 14.31
CA SER A 75 19.59 5.52 12.91
C SER A 75 19.04 6.93 12.72
N ALA A 76 17.88 7.25 13.28
CA ALA A 76 17.33 8.61 13.23
C ALA A 76 18.31 9.62 13.84
N ALA A 77 18.82 9.36 15.05
CA ALA A 77 19.79 10.22 15.71
C ALA A 77 21.08 10.41 14.88
N ALA A 78 21.59 9.34 14.25
CA ALA A 78 22.77 9.40 13.40
C ALA A 78 22.54 10.24 12.13
N GLN A 79 21.37 10.16 11.52
CA GLN A 79 20.98 11.00 10.38
C GLN A 79 20.91 12.48 10.78
N ASN A 80 20.31 12.79 11.93
CA ASN A 80 20.25 14.15 12.45
C ASN A 80 21.63 14.77 12.69
N GLN A 81 22.56 14.01 13.27
CA GLN A 81 23.94 14.46 13.49
C GLN A 81 24.67 14.71 12.17
N SER A 82 24.58 13.80 11.21
CA SER A 82 25.20 13.93 9.89
C SER A 82 24.68 15.17 9.13
N ALA A 83 23.39 15.45 9.20
CA ALA A 83 22.79 16.64 8.58
C ALA A 83 23.32 17.93 9.24
N ALA A 84 23.45 17.96 10.57
CA ALA A 84 23.97 19.11 11.32
C ALA A 84 25.46 19.38 11.00
N GLU A 85 26.27 18.33 10.82
CA GLU A 85 27.67 18.45 10.41
C GLU A 85 27.80 19.02 8.99
N THR A 86 27.02 18.52 8.05
CA THR A 86 26.99 19.03 6.66
C THR A 86 26.57 20.50 6.60
N GLN A 87 25.60 20.91 7.39
CA GLN A 87 25.20 22.33 7.48
C GLN A 87 26.30 23.24 8.04
N LYS A 88 27.08 22.76 9.01
CA LYS A 88 28.21 23.50 9.54
C LYS A 88 29.32 23.67 8.50
N GLU A 89 29.66 22.62 7.75
CA GLU A 89 30.66 22.67 6.69
C GLU A 89 30.26 23.63 5.56
N THR A 90 29.00 23.60 5.11
CA THR A 90 28.50 24.50 4.06
C THR A 90 28.37 25.95 4.52
N SER A 91 28.12 26.22 5.81
CA SER A 91 28.05 27.57 6.35
C SER A 91 29.43 28.25 6.52
N LEU A 92 30.51 27.49 6.44
CA LEU A 92 31.89 27.98 6.51
C LEU A 92 32.44 28.45 5.14
N ASP A 93 31.76 28.20 4.04
CA ASP A 93 32.14 28.69 2.70
C ASP A 93 31.20 29.84 2.23
N PRO A 94 31.63 31.13 2.33
CA PRO A 94 30.80 32.28 1.98
C PRO A 94 30.51 32.42 0.48
N LYS A 95 31.02 31.54 -0.39
CA LYS A 95 30.91 31.64 -1.84
C LYS A 95 29.94 30.64 -2.48
N ASP A 96 29.40 29.69 -1.72
CA ASP A 96 28.45 28.71 -2.26
C ASP A 96 27.00 29.21 -2.15
N ASN A 97 26.55 29.89 -3.19
CA ASN A 97 25.20 30.42 -3.33
C ASN A 97 24.21 29.34 -3.86
N ARG A 98 24.53 28.06 -3.72
CA ARG A 98 23.62 26.96 -4.00
C ARG A 98 22.71 26.78 -2.80
N THR A 99 21.49 27.28 -2.90
CA THR A 99 20.38 26.87 -2.03
C THR A 99 20.15 25.37 -2.24
N SER A 100 20.96 24.53 -1.54
CA SER A 100 20.71 23.11 -1.48
C SER A 100 19.34 22.91 -0.81
N GLN A 101 18.38 22.37 -1.55
CA GLN A 101 17.16 21.80 -0.99
C GLN A 101 17.46 20.48 -0.26
N THR A 102 18.49 20.48 0.59
CA THR A 102 18.62 19.46 1.62
C THR A 102 17.46 19.69 2.57
N PRO A 103 16.66 18.67 2.90
CA PRO A 103 15.67 18.80 3.96
C PRO A 103 16.40 19.39 5.19
N SER A 104 15.99 20.58 5.62
CA SER A 104 16.49 21.13 6.88
C SER A 104 16.29 20.05 7.93
N ALA A 105 17.31 19.78 8.76
CA ALA A 105 17.16 18.92 9.92
C ALA A 105 15.88 19.35 10.63
N GLY A 106 14.80 18.61 10.41
CA GLY A 106 13.50 18.87 11.02
C GLY A 106 13.68 18.76 12.53
N ASN A 107 12.80 19.38 13.29
CA ASN A 107 12.82 19.31 14.76
C ASN A 107 12.43 17.90 15.28
N ASP A 108 12.41 16.89 14.41
CA ASP A 108 11.98 15.52 14.66
C ASP A 108 13.13 14.53 14.94
N GLY A 109 14.36 15.04 15.16
CA GLY A 109 15.52 14.23 15.51
C GLY A 109 16.01 13.30 14.40
N GLY A 110 15.71 13.59 13.13
CA GLY A 110 16.17 12.86 11.95
C GLY A 110 15.26 11.69 11.52
N TRP A 111 14.09 11.57 12.12
CA TRP A 111 13.13 10.54 11.74
C TRP A 111 12.56 10.75 10.34
N ASP A 112 12.36 11.99 9.91
CA ASP A 112 11.90 12.35 8.55
C ASP A 112 12.88 11.82 7.48
N MET A 113 14.18 11.81 7.77
CA MET A 113 15.20 11.31 6.87
C MET A 113 15.10 9.80 6.63
N LEU A 114 14.59 9.04 7.61
CA LEU A 114 14.38 7.59 7.46
C LEU A 114 13.28 7.28 6.43
N PHE A 115 12.28 8.15 6.30
CA PHE A 115 11.16 7.99 5.37
C PHE A 115 11.35 8.77 4.05
N ALA A 116 12.40 9.57 3.91
CA ALA A 116 12.59 10.48 2.77
C ALA A 116 12.47 9.80 1.39
N ASN A 117 12.96 8.57 1.27
CA ASN A 117 12.94 7.81 0.01
C ASN A 117 11.54 7.35 -0.44
N VAL A 118 10.55 7.41 0.44
CA VAL A 118 9.19 6.88 0.20
C VAL A 118 8.08 7.89 0.47
N ALA A 119 8.38 8.99 1.17
CA ALA A 119 7.42 9.97 1.64
C ALA A 119 6.57 10.61 0.52
N ASP A 120 7.12 10.80 -0.67
CA ASP A 120 6.40 11.41 -1.79
C ASP A 120 5.20 10.58 -2.25
N VAL A 121 5.24 9.25 -2.09
CA VAL A 121 4.11 8.37 -2.41
C VAL A 121 2.95 8.61 -1.46
N PHE A 122 3.23 8.70 -0.16
CA PHE A 122 2.21 8.98 0.85
C PHE A 122 1.67 10.42 0.76
N ARG A 123 2.53 11.40 0.47
CA ARG A 123 2.12 12.81 0.28
C ARG A 123 1.23 13.00 -0.96
N LYS A 124 1.43 12.20 -2.01
CA LYS A 124 0.62 12.23 -3.24
C LYS A 124 -0.73 11.53 -3.08
N ALA A 125 -0.84 10.59 -2.14
CA ALA A 125 -2.11 9.98 -1.78
C ALA A 125 -2.96 10.96 -0.95
N ASP A 126 -4.29 10.83 -1.03
CA ASP A 126 -5.19 11.57 -0.15
C ASP A 126 -5.00 11.16 1.30
N PHE A 127 -4.75 9.86 1.54
CA PHE A 127 -4.54 9.29 2.86
C PHE A 127 -3.42 8.25 2.83
N GLY A 128 -2.38 8.48 3.65
CA GLY A 128 -1.35 7.51 3.96
C GLY A 128 -1.70 6.73 5.22
N PHE A 129 -1.43 5.42 5.21
CA PHE A 129 -1.68 4.49 6.33
C PHE A 129 -0.45 3.64 6.65
N VAL A 130 -0.22 3.35 7.94
CA VAL A 130 0.74 2.34 8.43
C VAL A 130 0.18 1.63 9.68
N ASN A 131 0.67 0.42 9.98
CA ASN A 131 0.49 -0.19 11.30
C ASN A 131 1.57 0.36 12.26
N LEU A 132 1.16 1.12 13.26
CA LEU A 132 2.05 1.65 14.30
C LEU A 132 2.21 0.60 15.40
N GLU A 133 3.22 -0.25 15.27
CA GLU A 133 3.43 -1.41 16.14
C GLU A 133 4.31 -1.05 17.33
N THR A 134 3.91 -0.04 18.05
CA THR A 134 4.59 0.49 19.22
C THR A 134 3.69 1.47 19.95
N PRO A 135 3.73 1.56 21.30
CA PRO A 135 3.31 2.73 22.02
C PRO A 135 4.18 3.95 21.72
N VAL A 136 3.62 5.15 21.93
CA VAL A 136 4.33 6.43 21.96
C VAL A 136 3.98 7.08 23.29
N ALA A 137 4.69 6.73 24.34
CA ALA A 137 4.29 7.00 25.71
C ALA A 137 5.49 7.41 26.60
N PRO A 138 6.21 8.51 26.25
CA PRO A 138 7.41 8.92 26.98
C PRO A 138 7.18 9.20 28.47
N SER A 139 5.95 9.60 28.90
CA SER A 139 5.63 9.86 30.30
C SER A 139 5.39 8.58 31.12
N HIS A 140 5.02 7.48 30.46
CA HIS A 140 4.78 6.18 31.08
C HIS A 140 5.77 5.11 30.59
N SER A 141 6.92 5.56 30.05
CA SER A 141 7.92 4.65 29.49
C SER A 141 8.57 3.79 30.59
N HIS A 142 8.50 2.48 30.38
CA HIS A 142 9.28 1.48 31.11
C HIS A 142 10.64 1.19 30.43
N GLY A 143 11.01 2.01 29.45
CA GLY A 143 12.15 1.83 28.55
C GLY A 143 11.88 0.79 27.46
N SER A 144 12.67 0.87 26.39
CA SER A 144 12.66 -0.13 25.33
C SER A 144 13.52 -1.31 25.74
N LYS A 145 12.92 -2.50 25.77
CA LYS A 145 13.59 -3.79 26.01
C LYS A 145 13.45 -4.65 24.76
N PRO A 146 14.21 -5.74 24.61
CA PRO A 146 13.91 -6.72 23.58
C PRO A 146 12.44 -7.12 23.65
N PHE A 147 11.73 -6.98 22.52
CA PHE A 147 10.30 -7.30 22.38
C PHE A 147 9.33 -6.43 23.21
N GLN A 148 9.77 -5.31 23.76
CA GLN A 148 8.92 -4.26 24.33
C GLN A 148 9.33 -2.92 23.73
N PHE A 149 8.39 -2.24 23.11
CA PHE A 149 8.66 -1.04 22.33
C PHE A 149 8.14 0.22 23.04
N ASP A 150 8.78 1.32 22.74
CA ASP A 150 8.35 2.67 23.09
C ASP A 150 9.00 3.64 22.12
N ALA A 151 8.20 4.32 21.33
CA ALA A 151 8.69 5.28 20.36
C ALA A 151 8.70 6.69 20.92
N PRO A 152 9.67 7.53 20.50
CA PRO A 152 9.63 8.95 20.81
C PRO A 152 8.53 9.65 20.00
N LEU A 153 8.02 10.77 20.52
CA LEU A 153 6.99 11.58 19.85
C LEU A 153 7.40 12.04 18.44
N ASN A 154 8.70 12.20 18.22
CA ASN A 154 9.30 12.57 16.93
C ASN A 154 8.93 11.60 15.81
N LEU A 155 8.71 10.32 16.09
CA LEU A 155 8.24 9.35 15.09
C LEU A 155 6.88 9.78 14.52
N LEU A 156 5.93 10.21 15.37
CA LEU A 156 4.61 10.65 14.91
C LEU A 156 4.71 11.90 14.02
N GLN A 157 5.60 12.83 14.36
CA GLN A 157 5.86 14.03 13.57
C GLN A 157 6.41 13.67 12.19
N ALA A 158 7.35 12.72 12.10
CA ALA A 158 7.92 12.24 10.84
C ALA A 158 6.90 11.48 10.00
N LEU A 159 6.07 10.63 10.60
CA LEU A 159 4.98 9.95 9.90
C LEU A 159 4.00 10.96 9.30
N LYS A 160 3.56 11.94 10.07
CA LYS A 160 2.69 13.03 9.61
C LYS A 160 3.34 13.82 8.47
N PHE A 161 4.60 14.23 8.60
CA PHE A 161 5.36 14.92 7.57
C PHE A 161 5.50 14.08 6.30
N SER A 162 5.64 12.78 6.43
CA SER A 162 5.69 11.83 5.31
C SER A 162 4.36 11.63 4.60
N GLY A 163 3.24 12.15 5.14
CA GLY A 163 1.91 12.04 4.53
C GLY A 163 1.03 10.94 5.15
N VAL A 164 1.48 10.28 6.20
CA VAL A 164 0.65 9.35 6.97
C VAL A 164 -0.39 10.16 7.74
N LYS A 165 -1.68 9.85 7.56
CA LYS A 165 -2.81 10.54 8.19
C LYS A 165 -3.63 9.64 9.09
N ILE A 166 -3.50 8.33 8.93
CA ILE A 166 -4.18 7.34 9.74
C ILE A 166 -3.22 6.19 10.04
N VAL A 167 -3.32 5.64 11.25
CA VAL A 167 -2.56 4.46 11.69
C VAL A 167 -3.49 3.41 12.29
N SER A 168 -3.12 2.14 12.26
CA SER A 168 -3.66 1.13 13.18
C SER A 168 -2.79 1.09 14.43
N ILE A 169 -3.42 1.06 15.60
CA ILE A 169 -2.75 0.79 16.89
C ILE A 169 -3.28 -0.50 17.53
N ALA A 170 -4.15 -1.23 16.84
CA ALA A 170 -4.58 -2.55 17.25
C ALA A 170 -3.54 -3.59 16.83
N ASN A 171 -2.59 -3.89 17.71
CA ASN A 171 -1.54 -4.88 17.52
C ASN A 171 -1.10 -5.49 18.86
N ASN A 172 -0.24 -6.49 18.81
CA ASN A 172 0.23 -7.20 19.99
C ASN A 172 1.11 -6.36 20.92
N HIS A 173 1.70 -5.25 20.43
CA HIS A 173 2.57 -4.33 21.20
C HIS A 173 1.82 -3.15 21.82
N VAL A 174 0.51 -3.04 21.62
CA VAL A 174 -0.30 -1.90 22.07
C VAL A 174 -0.19 -1.61 23.59
N PHE A 175 0.08 -2.62 24.40
CA PHE A 175 0.23 -2.53 25.85
C PHE A 175 1.68 -2.66 26.34
N ASP A 176 2.69 -2.53 25.49
CA ASP A 176 4.10 -2.67 25.90
C ASP A 176 4.53 -1.67 26.99
N GLN A 177 3.89 -0.51 27.06
CA GLN A 177 4.09 0.47 28.12
C GLN A 177 2.90 0.49 29.12
N GLY A 178 2.23 -0.65 29.26
CA GLY A 178 1.07 -0.82 30.13
C GLY A 178 -0.16 -0.05 29.63
N TYR A 179 -1.21 -0.09 30.45
CA TYR A 179 -2.47 0.57 30.13
C TYR A 179 -2.35 2.10 30.05
N ALA A 180 -1.57 2.71 30.96
CA ALA A 180 -1.35 4.15 30.94
C ALA A 180 -0.62 4.59 29.66
N GLY A 181 0.37 3.83 29.20
CA GLY A 181 1.06 4.08 27.93
C GLY A 181 0.15 3.91 26.71
N PHE A 182 -0.79 2.98 26.74
CA PHE A 182 -1.82 2.85 25.72
C PHE A 182 -2.72 4.10 25.63
N VAL A 183 -3.14 4.64 26.77
CA VAL A 183 -3.95 5.88 26.81
C VAL A 183 -3.13 7.08 26.33
N GLU A 184 -1.91 7.25 26.82
CA GLU A 184 -0.99 8.32 26.39
C GLU A 184 -0.73 8.29 24.88
N THR A 185 -0.56 7.10 24.30
CA THR A 185 -0.38 6.94 22.84
C THR A 185 -1.57 7.49 22.05
N GLN A 186 -2.80 7.23 22.51
CA GLN A 186 -3.99 7.78 21.88
C GLN A 186 -4.05 9.30 21.96
N ASP A 187 -3.65 9.86 23.11
CA ASP A 187 -3.63 11.31 23.32
C ASP A 187 -2.60 11.98 22.40
N HIS A 188 -1.39 11.45 22.30
CA HIS A 188 -0.37 11.95 21.38
C HIS A 188 -0.81 11.88 19.91
N LEU A 189 -1.49 10.82 19.49
CA LEU A 189 -2.04 10.71 18.13
C LEU A 189 -3.08 11.80 17.87
N ARG A 190 -3.99 12.07 18.83
CA ARG A 190 -4.98 13.16 18.74
C ARG A 190 -4.30 14.54 18.69
N GLU A 191 -3.32 14.80 19.54
CA GLU A 191 -2.55 16.04 19.55
C GLU A 191 -1.81 16.29 18.24
N GLN A 192 -1.23 15.24 17.64
CA GLN A 192 -0.58 15.33 16.33
C GLN A 192 -1.60 15.41 15.17
N GLY A 193 -2.89 15.19 15.42
CA GLY A 193 -3.92 15.15 14.38
C GLY A 193 -3.77 13.94 13.45
N ILE A 194 -3.21 12.84 13.93
CA ILE A 194 -3.15 11.55 13.25
C ILE A 194 -4.36 10.73 13.71
N LEU A 195 -5.16 10.31 12.75
CA LEU A 195 -6.30 9.42 13.02
C LEU A 195 -5.78 8.02 13.36
N PHE A 196 -6.52 7.30 14.19
CA PHE A 196 -6.13 5.91 14.51
C PHE A 196 -7.35 4.99 14.57
N ALA A 197 -7.19 3.80 14.03
CA ALA A 197 -8.17 2.74 14.03
C ALA A 197 -7.79 1.63 15.02
N GLY A 198 -8.79 0.91 15.51
CA GLY A 198 -8.62 -0.27 16.34
C GLY A 198 -8.47 0.01 17.83
N ALA A 199 -8.69 1.26 18.26
CA ALA A 199 -8.78 1.63 19.67
C ALA A 199 -9.83 2.73 19.86
N GLY A 200 -10.37 2.82 21.06
CA GLY A 200 -11.38 3.82 21.39
C GLY A 200 -11.35 4.21 22.86
N SER A 201 -12.10 5.26 23.21
CA SER A 201 -12.29 5.70 24.60
C SER A 201 -13.20 4.76 25.41
N THR A 202 -13.83 3.81 24.77
CA THR A 202 -14.68 2.76 25.36
C THR A 202 -14.56 1.48 24.55
N GLY A 203 -15.04 0.35 25.09
CA GLY A 203 -15.13 -0.91 24.34
C GLY A 203 -15.93 -0.76 23.05
N GLU A 204 -17.10 -0.11 23.11
CA GLU A 204 -17.93 0.14 21.93
C GLU A 204 -17.19 0.98 20.87
N THR A 205 -16.51 2.06 21.28
CA THR A 205 -15.87 2.98 20.34
C THR A 205 -14.60 2.40 19.71
N ALA A 206 -13.95 1.39 20.32
CA ALA A 206 -12.83 0.67 19.73
C ALA A 206 -13.21 -0.06 18.44
N TRP A 207 -14.48 -0.46 18.30
CA TRP A 207 -15.06 -1.15 17.14
C TRP A 207 -15.75 -0.23 16.15
N LYS A 208 -15.67 1.09 16.31
CA LYS A 208 -16.21 2.05 15.33
C LYS A 208 -15.18 2.35 14.25
N PRO A 209 -15.61 2.45 12.98
CA PRO A 209 -14.69 2.84 11.91
C PRO A 209 -14.29 4.31 12.05
N VAL A 210 -13.04 4.62 11.74
CA VAL A 210 -12.61 5.98 11.46
C VAL A 210 -13.10 6.35 10.07
N ILE A 211 -13.88 7.42 9.94
CA ILE A 211 -14.45 7.85 8.67
C ILE A 211 -13.53 8.92 8.05
N LEU A 212 -13.02 8.61 6.86
CA LEU A 212 -12.26 9.51 6.02
C LEU A 212 -13.19 10.02 4.91
N GLU A 213 -13.45 11.32 4.91
CA GLU A 213 -14.35 11.93 3.92
C GLU A 213 -13.62 12.96 3.08
N LYS A 214 -13.72 12.82 1.75
CA LYS A 214 -13.24 13.81 0.79
C LYS A 214 -13.96 13.62 -0.54
N ASN A 215 -14.23 14.72 -1.25
CA ASN A 215 -14.85 14.70 -2.59
C ASN A 215 -16.21 13.98 -2.63
N GLY A 216 -16.95 13.96 -1.51
CA GLY A 216 -18.24 13.28 -1.40
C GLY A 216 -18.14 11.76 -1.41
N ILE A 217 -17.00 11.22 -1.01
CA ILE A 217 -16.75 9.78 -0.77
C ILE A 217 -16.38 9.60 0.70
N LYS A 218 -17.01 8.61 1.36
CA LYS A 218 -16.72 8.20 2.74
C LYS A 218 -16.05 6.83 2.74
N VAL A 219 -14.83 6.74 3.27
CA VAL A 219 -14.13 5.48 3.48
C VAL A 219 -14.00 5.24 4.98
N GLY A 220 -14.58 4.15 5.46
CA GLY A 220 -14.42 3.68 6.83
C GLY A 220 -13.13 2.88 6.96
N TRP A 221 -12.42 3.06 8.07
CA TRP A 221 -11.24 2.29 8.42
C TRP A 221 -11.42 1.68 9.80
N LEU A 222 -11.48 0.35 9.87
CA LEU A 222 -11.66 -0.41 11.11
C LEU A 222 -10.40 -1.22 11.40
N GLY A 223 -9.77 -0.98 12.56
CA GLY A 223 -8.62 -1.74 13.03
C GLY A 223 -9.02 -2.84 14.00
N MET A 224 -8.27 -3.94 14.04
CA MET A 224 -8.42 -4.99 15.06
C MET A 224 -7.15 -5.82 15.19
N THR A 225 -7.01 -6.54 16.31
CA THR A 225 -5.89 -7.45 16.54
C THR A 225 -6.36 -8.80 17.09
N ARG A 226 -5.67 -9.87 16.69
CA ARG A 226 -5.86 -11.23 17.25
C ARG A 226 -4.90 -11.56 18.39
N TRP A 227 -3.91 -10.70 18.64
CA TRP A 227 -2.85 -10.92 19.62
C TRP A 227 -2.68 -9.73 20.58
N LEU A 228 -2.41 -10.04 21.84
CA LEU A 228 -2.00 -9.11 22.87
C LEU A 228 -0.85 -9.75 23.67
N ASN A 229 0.33 -9.16 23.64
CA ASN A 229 1.54 -9.68 24.32
C ASN A 229 1.46 -9.54 25.84
N GLY A 230 0.57 -10.32 26.49
CA GLY A 230 0.38 -10.30 27.94
C GLY A 230 -0.42 -9.10 28.48
N GLY A 231 -0.81 -8.16 27.61
CA GLY A 231 -1.75 -7.08 27.93
C GLY A 231 -3.19 -7.55 27.81
N ARG A 232 -4.13 -6.78 28.35
CA ARG A 232 -5.56 -7.02 28.19
C ARG A 232 -6.35 -5.72 28.28
N ASN A 233 -7.50 -5.71 27.64
CA ASN A 233 -8.50 -4.66 27.84
C ASN A 233 -8.96 -4.64 29.31
N PRO A 234 -9.35 -3.46 29.84
CA PRO A 234 -9.97 -3.37 31.15
C PRO A 234 -11.33 -4.11 31.16
N GLU A 235 -11.79 -4.50 32.36
CA GLU A 235 -13.10 -5.12 32.52
C GLU A 235 -14.27 -4.13 32.32
N LYS A 236 -13.97 -2.85 32.54
CA LYS A 236 -14.99 -1.79 32.51
C LYS A 236 -15.08 -1.23 31.09
N GLU A 237 -16.18 -1.53 30.41
CA GLU A 237 -16.46 -1.13 29.02
C GLU A 237 -16.39 0.39 28.78
N SER A 238 -16.57 1.22 29.79
CA SER A 238 -16.48 2.68 29.70
C SER A 238 -15.04 3.23 29.65
N ASP A 239 -14.07 2.37 29.84
CA ASP A 239 -12.65 2.75 29.80
C ASP A 239 -12.09 2.55 28.38
N PRO A 240 -10.95 3.14 28.02
CA PRO A 240 -10.31 2.92 26.71
C PRO A 240 -9.98 1.46 26.42
N HIS A 241 -10.34 1.00 25.22
CA HIS A 241 -10.13 -0.37 24.74
C HIS A 241 -9.40 -0.41 23.41
N VAL A 242 -8.72 -1.54 23.14
CA VAL A 242 -8.30 -1.96 21.82
C VAL A 242 -9.33 -2.95 21.24
N ALA A 243 -9.57 -2.89 19.94
CA ALA A 243 -10.44 -3.85 19.26
C ALA A 243 -9.72 -5.22 19.17
N PHE A 244 -10.06 -6.08 20.13
CA PHE A 244 -9.44 -7.39 20.29
C PHE A 244 -10.38 -8.51 19.83
N PHE A 245 -9.87 -9.33 18.91
CA PHE A 245 -10.54 -10.46 18.29
C PHE A 245 -9.67 -11.72 18.42
N PRO A 246 -9.63 -12.40 19.57
CA PRO A 246 -8.75 -13.52 19.82
C PRO A 246 -9.04 -14.73 18.93
N TYR A 247 -8.03 -15.56 18.69
CA TYR A 247 -8.26 -16.90 18.16
C TYR A 247 -9.06 -17.72 19.16
N PRO A 248 -9.94 -18.63 18.71
CA PRO A 248 -10.70 -19.51 19.60
C PRO A 248 -9.80 -20.25 20.57
N GLY A 249 -10.03 -20.07 21.87
CA GLY A 249 -9.24 -20.68 22.94
C GLY A 249 -7.97 -19.93 23.35
N GLU A 250 -7.62 -18.83 22.70
CA GLU A 250 -6.36 -18.08 22.95
C GLU A 250 -6.57 -16.71 23.61
N SER A 251 -7.76 -16.43 24.13
CA SER A 251 -8.07 -15.13 24.76
C SER A 251 -7.28 -14.85 26.04
N LEU A 252 -6.70 -15.87 26.69
CA LEU A 252 -6.04 -15.78 28.00
C LEU A 252 -6.86 -15.02 29.05
N GLY A 253 -8.21 -15.04 28.92
CA GLY A 253 -9.14 -14.29 29.78
C GLY A 253 -9.25 -12.80 29.46
N ALA A 254 -8.64 -12.31 28.37
CA ALA A 254 -8.82 -10.94 27.93
C ALA A 254 -10.19 -10.76 27.25
N PRO A 255 -10.97 -9.72 27.59
CA PRO A 255 -12.22 -9.42 26.90
C PRO A 255 -11.98 -9.11 25.43
N GLY A 256 -12.66 -9.83 24.53
CA GLY A 256 -12.60 -9.65 23.09
C GLY A 256 -13.88 -10.15 22.43
N LEU A 257 -14.13 -9.75 21.19
CA LEU A 257 -15.29 -10.24 20.45
C LEU A 257 -15.02 -11.62 19.86
N ASP A 258 -16.05 -12.44 19.77
CA ASP A 258 -16.05 -13.65 18.94
C ASP A 258 -16.28 -13.29 17.45
N GLU A 259 -16.14 -14.29 16.59
CA GLU A 259 -16.25 -14.12 15.14
C GLU A 259 -17.59 -13.55 14.71
N SER A 260 -18.69 -14.06 15.28
CA SER A 260 -20.06 -13.58 14.96
C SER A 260 -20.21 -12.10 15.30
N ALA A 261 -19.75 -11.70 16.49
CA ALA A 261 -19.84 -10.30 16.93
C ALA A 261 -18.94 -9.37 16.09
N VAL A 262 -17.77 -9.85 15.64
CA VAL A 262 -16.89 -9.10 14.72
C VAL A 262 -17.56 -8.89 13.37
N LEU A 263 -18.19 -9.91 12.79
CA LEU A 263 -18.89 -9.79 11.52
C LEU A 263 -20.09 -8.83 11.64
N GLU A 264 -20.81 -8.83 12.75
CA GLU A 264 -21.88 -7.83 13.02
C GLU A 264 -21.31 -6.41 13.18
N ALA A 265 -20.16 -6.24 13.83
CA ALA A 265 -19.48 -4.94 13.91
C ALA A 265 -19.06 -4.43 12.52
N ILE A 266 -18.57 -5.31 11.63
CA ILE A 266 -18.22 -4.99 10.24
C ILE A 266 -19.48 -4.56 9.46
N LYS A 267 -20.59 -5.30 9.55
CA LYS A 267 -21.87 -4.93 8.92
C LYS A 267 -22.35 -3.55 9.40
N SER A 268 -22.28 -3.30 10.71
CA SER A 268 -22.62 -2.00 11.29
C SER A 268 -21.70 -0.88 10.79
N ALA A 269 -20.39 -1.10 10.75
CA ALA A 269 -19.42 -0.15 10.24
C ALA A 269 -19.66 0.20 8.77
N ARG A 270 -20.00 -0.80 7.95
CA ARG A 270 -20.29 -0.63 6.51
C ARG A 270 -21.46 0.31 6.24
N THR A 271 -22.44 0.39 7.14
CA THR A 271 -23.59 1.31 6.98
C THR A 271 -23.20 2.78 7.10
N GLN A 272 -22.01 3.09 7.61
CA GLN A 272 -21.56 4.46 7.90
C GLN A 272 -20.65 5.03 6.78
N CYS A 273 -20.31 4.22 5.78
CA CYS A 273 -19.34 4.60 4.73
C CYS A 273 -19.68 3.95 3.38
N ASP A 274 -19.09 4.50 2.32
CA ASP A 274 -19.23 3.97 0.95
C ASP A 274 -18.32 2.75 0.71
N LEU A 275 -17.13 2.73 1.29
CA LEU A 275 -16.20 1.59 1.33
C LEU A 275 -15.66 1.40 2.75
N LEU A 276 -15.42 0.14 3.13
CA LEU A 276 -14.86 -0.21 4.43
C LEU A 276 -13.54 -0.97 4.25
N VAL A 277 -12.47 -0.44 4.83
CA VAL A 277 -11.15 -1.09 4.90
C VAL A 277 -10.94 -1.66 6.29
N ILE A 278 -10.57 -2.93 6.36
CA ILE A 278 -10.18 -3.59 7.61
C ILE A 278 -8.66 -3.61 7.69
N SER A 279 -8.09 -3.15 8.80
CA SER A 279 -6.70 -3.40 9.17
C SER A 279 -6.67 -4.42 10.30
N ILE A 280 -6.03 -5.55 10.09
CA ILE A 280 -6.01 -6.65 11.07
C ILE A 280 -4.58 -7.13 11.36
N HIS A 281 -4.27 -7.26 12.64
CA HIS A 281 -2.99 -7.78 13.14
C HIS A 281 -3.18 -9.24 13.57
N TRP A 282 -2.70 -10.20 12.76
CA TRP A 282 -3.05 -11.60 12.85
C TRP A 282 -1.95 -12.56 12.37
N GLY A 283 -2.23 -13.85 12.40
CA GLY A 283 -1.40 -14.89 11.82
C GLY A 283 -0.27 -15.33 12.73
N VAL A 284 0.80 -15.79 12.11
CA VAL A 284 1.98 -16.36 12.79
C VAL A 284 3.23 -15.63 12.29
N GLU A 285 4.06 -15.18 13.23
CA GLU A 285 5.34 -14.51 12.92
C GLU A 285 6.18 -15.35 11.95
N TYR A 286 6.71 -14.71 10.92
CA TYR A 286 7.61 -15.26 9.91
C TYR A 286 7.00 -16.35 9.02
N ALA A 287 5.68 -16.58 9.10
CA ALA A 287 4.98 -17.44 8.16
C ALA A 287 4.74 -16.69 6.84
N THR A 288 5.18 -17.29 5.72
CA THR A 288 5.09 -16.66 4.39
C THR A 288 3.75 -16.92 3.68
N ALA A 289 2.87 -17.67 4.31
CA ALA A 289 1.50 -17.92 3.87
C ALA A 289 0.52 -17.77 5.05
N PRO A 290 -0.69 -17.28 4.81
CA PRO A 290 -1.73 -17.24 5.84
C PRO A 290 -2.15 -18.67 6.23
N ASN A 291 -2.64 -18.85 7.44
CA ASN A 291 -3.29 -20.10 7.81
C ASN A 291 -4.73 -20.12 7.28
N THR A 292 -5.35 -21.30 7.22
CA THR A 292 -6.71 -21.45 6.66
C THR A 292 -7.76 -20.66 7.42
N LYS A 293 -7.65 -20.53 8.74
CA LYS A 293 -8.60 -19.75 9.55
C LYS A 293 -8.54 -18.26 9.23
N ASP A 294 -7.33 -17.73 8.92
CA ASP A 294 -7.18 -16.34 8.53
C ASP A 294 -7.72 -16.12 7.10
N VAL A 295 -7.60 -17.12 6.22
CA VAL A 295 -8.23 -17.07 4.89
C VAL A 295 -9.75 -17.06 5.01
N ASP A 296 -10.32 -18.01 5.75
CA ASP A 296 -11.76 -18.15 5.92
C ASP A 296 -12.37 -16.87 6.50
N ILE A 297 -11.81 -16.36 7.60
CA ILE A 297 -12.34 -15.14 8.23
C ILE A 297 -12.16 -13.89 7.36
N ALA A 298 -11.09 -13.82 6.53
CA ALA A 298 -10.92 -12.72 5.58
C ALA A 298 -12.05 -12.69 4.55
N HIS A 299 -12.41 -13.84 3.98
CA HIS A 299 -13.54 -13.96 3.07
C HIS A 299 -14.85 -13.56 3.75
N ASP A 300 -15.11 -14.05 4.98
CA ASP A 300 -16.30 -13.71 5.75
C ASP A 300 -16.38 -12.20 6.06
N MET A 301 -15.25 -11.53 6.34
CA MET A 301 -15.20 -10.07 6.51
C MET A 301 -15.57 -9.34 5.21
N LEU A 302 -15.12 -9.81 4.05
CA LEU A 302 -15.49 -9.23 2.77
C LEU A 302 -16.98 -9.45 2.48
N GLU A 303 -17.51 -10.63 2.71
CA GLU A 303 -18.95 -10.92 2.60
C GLU A 303 -19.79 -10.11 3.58
N ALA A 304 -19.30 -9.83 4.78
CA ALA A 304 -19.94 -8.97 5.76
C ALA A 304 -19.97 -7.47 5.37
N GLY A 305 -19.23 -7.08 4.30
CA GLY A 305 -19.29 -5.73 3.74
C GLY A 305 -17.96 -5.00 3.67
N ALA A 306 -16.84 -5.59 4.10
CA ALA A 306 -15.52 -5.00 3.86
C ALA A 306 -15.22 -4.93 2.35
N SER A 307 -14.45 -3.93 1.95
CA SER A 307 -13.98 -3.73 0.57
C SER A 307 -12.53 -4.14 0.42
N ALA A 308 -11.76 -4.09 1.50
CA ALA A 308 -10.38 -4.53 1.55
C ALA A 308 -10.01 -5.02 2.96
N VAL A 309 -9.13 -6.01 3.03
CA VAL A 309 -8.49 -6.48 4.27
C VAL A 309 -6.98 -6.32 4.13
N ILE A 310 -6.36 -5.63 5.08
CA ILE A 310 -4.92 -5.36 5.12
C ILE A 310 -4.37 -5.96 6.40
N GLY A 311 -3.55 -7.00 6.25
CA GLY A 311 -2.98 -7.79 7.33
C GLY A 311 -1.58 -7.32 7.75
N HIS A 312 -1.28 -7.55 9.03
CA HIS A 312 -0.05 -7.20 9.74
C HIS A 312 0.33 -8.32 10.72
N HIS A 313 1.50 -8.28 11.35
CA HIS A 313 2.05 -9.21 12.33
C HIS A 313 3.02 -10.27 11.80
N PRO A 314 2.85 -10.93 10.64
CA PRO A 314 3.83 -11.92 10.21
C PRO A 314 5.24 -11.38 10.00
N HIS A 315 5.43 -10.05 9.91
CA HIS A 315 6.71 -9.36 9.65
C HIS A 315 7.39 -9.76 8.34
N VAL A 316 6.73 -10.57 7.54
CA VAL A 316 7.11 -10.99 6.19
C VAL A 316 5.92 -10.82 5.27
N LEU A 317 6.19 -10.62 3.99
CA LEU A 317 5.13 -10.53 3.01
C LEU A 317 4.36 -11.85 2.89
N GLN A 318 3.05 -11.74 2.73
CA GLN A 318 2.17 -12.83 2.36
C GLN A 318 1.43 -12.50 1.05
N PRO A 319 0.76 -13.47 0.40
CA PRO A 319 0.06 -13.23 -0.85
C PRO A 319 -0.95 -12.09 -0.80
N ILE A 320 -1.22 -11.52 -1.98
CA ILE A 320 -2.36 -10.63 -2.22
C ILE A 320 -3.39 -11.42 -3.01
N GLU A 321 -4.65 -11.31 -2.61
CA GLU A 321 -5.78 -11.99 -3.24
C GLU A 321 -6.81 -10.97 -3.69
N THR A 322 -7.27 -11.09 -4.94
CA THR A 322 -8.48 -10.40 -5.40
C THR A 322 -9.66 -11.34 -5.19
N TYR A 323 -10.70 -10.88 -4.51
CA TYR A 323 -11.88 -11.67 -4.18
C TYR A 323 -13.14 -10.99 -4.72
N LEU A 324 -13.98 -11.78 -5.41
CA LEU A 324 -15.31 -11.35 -5.87
C LEU A 324 -16.35 -11.87 -4.88
N THR A 325 -17.02 -10.96 -4.19
CA THR A 325 -18.08 -11.32 -3.22
C THR A 325 -19.33 -11.83 -3.90
N HIS A 326 -20.21 -12.51 -3.16
CA HIS A 326 -21.49 -13.01 -3.66
C HIS A 326 -22.43 -11.91 -4.17
N ASP A 327 -22.24 -10.67 -3.72
CA ASP A 327 -22.96 -9.47 -4.20
C ASP A 327 -22.22 -8.70 -5.30
N ASP A 328 -21.28 -9.37 -6.01
CA ASP A 328 -20.51 -8.86 -7.16
C ASP A 328 -19.60 -7.66 -6.85
N ARG A 329 -19.15 -7.47 -5.62
CA ARG A 329 -18.12 -6.48 -5.29
C ARG A 329 -16.73 -7.03 -5.56
N SER A 330 -15.93 -6.30 -6.32
CA SER A 330 -14.49 -6.57 -6.43
C SER A 330 -13.78 -6.05 -5.19
N THR A 331 -13.07 -6.91 -4.48
CA THR A 331 -12.40 -6.65 -3.21
C THR A 331 -10.99 -7.22 -3.24
N PHE A 332 -10.14 -6.88 -2.26
CA PHE A 332 -8.84 -7.53 -2.12
C PHE A 332 -8.49 -7.84 -0.67
N ILE A 333 -7.60 -8.80 -0.49
CA ILE A 333 -6.94 -9.15 0.76
C ILE A 333 -5.43 -9.05 0.54
N ALA A 334 -4.74 -8.24 1.31
CA ALA A 334 -3.30 -8.30 1.48
C ALA A 334 -3.03 -8.97 2.83
N TYR A 335 -2.69 -10.25 2.83
CA TYR A 335 -2.59 -11.02 4.07
C TYR A 335 -1.49 -10.54 5.02
N SER A 336 -0.39 -9.99 4.49
CA SER A 336 0.62 -9.26 5.26
C SER A 336 1.44 -8.33 4.36
N LEU A 337 1.57 -7.08 4.78
CA LEU A 337 2.42 -6.08 4.10
C LEU A 337 3.89 -6.13 4.56
N GLY A 338 4.26 -7.03 5.49
CA GLY A 338 5.59 -7.12 6.07
C GLY A 338 5.98 -5.89 6.90
N ASN A 339 7.26 -5.76 7.21
CA ASN A 339 7.77 -4.61 7.95
C ASN A 339 8.00 -3.41 7.02
N PHE A 340 7.43 -2.25 7.33
CA PHE A 340 7.76 -1.01 6.63
C PHE A 340 9.09 -0.42 7.12
N ILE A 341 9.32 -0.44 8.43
CA ILE A 341 10.61 -0.11 9.05
C ILE A 341 10.84 -0.96 10.30
N SER A 342 11.95 -1.66 10.35
CA SER A 342 12.35 -2.47 11.50
C SER A 342 13.85 -2.76 11.49
N ASN A 343 14.40 -3.29 12.60
CA ASN A 343 15.77 -3.80 12.64
C ASN A 343 15.84 -5.33 12.50
N GLN A 344 14.76 -5.98 12.13
CA GLN A 344 14.77 -7.43 11.90
C GLN A 344 15.66 -7.78 10.70
N ALA A 345 16.12 -9.03 10.61
CA ALA A 345 17.05 -9.49 9.58
C ALA A 345 18.33 -8.63 9.41
N ARG A 346 18.81 -7.98 10.47
CA ARG A 346 20.00 -7.11 10.46
C ARG A 346 21.30 -7.82 10.02
N THR A 347 21.34 -9.14 10.09
CA THR A 347 22.49 -9.97 9.73
C THR A 347 22.40 -10.53 8.31
N TYR A 348 21.34 -10.23 7.58
CA TYR A 348 21.18 -10.68 6.20
C TYR A 348 22.24 -10.05 5.29
N VAL A 349 22.92 -10.91 4.52
CA VAL A 349 23.86 -10.53 3.48
C VAL A 349 23.52 -11.32 2.21
N GLY A 350 23.09 -10.63 1.16
CA GLY A 350 22.70 -11.25 -0.10
C GLY A 350 23.80 -12.12 -0.70
N GLY A 351 23.43 -13.32 -1.13
CA GLY A 351 24.36 -14.29 -1.68
C GLY A 351 25.23 -15.04 -0.65
N LEU A 352 25.23 -14.64 0.63
CA LEU A 352 26.00 -15.28 1.69
C LEU A 352 25.12 -15.94 2.76
N THR A 353 23.99 -15.36 3.06
CA THR A 353 23.00 -15.95 4.01
C THR A 353 21.79 -16.48 3.24
N PRO A 354 21.08 -17.49 3.76
CA PRO A 354 19.87 -17.98 3.11
C PRO A 354 18.83 -16.87 2.91
N ASP A 355 18.13 -16.85 1.78
CA ASP A 355 17.14 -15.84 1.42
C ASP A 355 16.05 -15.64 2.48
N LYS A 356 15.63 -16.72 3.11
CA LYS A 356 14.69 -16.73 4.24
C LYS A 356 15.08 -15.76 5.35
N THR A 357 16.38 -15.55 5.61
CA THR A 357 16.85 -14.63 6.66
C THR A 357 16.71 -13.15 6.29
N GLY A 358 16.39 -12.85 5.04
CA GLY A 358 16.15 -11.47 4.57
C GLY A 358 14.68 -11.11 4.45
N GLU A 359 13.77 -12.06 4.57
CA GLU A 359 12.31 -11.87 4.30
C GLU A 359 11.68 -10.79 5.18
N GLN A 360 12.17 -10.58 6.42
CA GLN A 360 11.67 -9.53 7.31
C GLN A 360 12.08 -8.11 6.87
N ARG A 361 12.86 -7.98 5.81
CA ARG A 361 13.20 -6.69 5.19
C ARG A 361 12.46 -6.45 3.88
N ASP A 362 11.82 -7.48 3.30
CA ASP A 362 10.90 -7.32 2.19
C ASP A 362 9.65 -6.59 2.66
N SER A 363 9.24 -5.62 1.90
CA SER A 363 8.09 -4.77 2.20
C SER A 363 7.38 -4.36 0.92
N LEU A 364 6.20 -3.82 1.06
CA LEU A 364 5.51 -3.16 -0.05
C LEU A 364 4.64 -2.01 0.46
N VAL A 365 4.35 -1.08 -0.44
CA VAL A 365 3.27 -0.12 -0.26
C VAL A 365 2.15 -0.51 -1.21
N ILE A 366 0.98 -0.84 -0.68
CA ILE A 366 -0.21 -1.06 -1.50
C ILE A 366 -0.91 0.28 -1.75
N LYS A 367 -1.28 0.53 -3.00
CA LYS A 367 -2.07 1.68 -3.42
C LYS A 367 -3.42 1.20 -3.90
N PHE A 368 -4.46 1.96 -3.60
CA PHE A 368 -5.80 1.72 -4.11
C PHE A 368 -6.60 3.03 -4.12
N SER A 369 -7.75 3.01 -4.78
CA SER A 369 -8.65 4.15 -4.87
C SER A 369 -10.07 3.77 -4.50
N ALA A 370 -10.80 4.69 -3.87
CA ALA A 370 -12.24 4.69 -3.80
C ALA A 370 -12.76 5.58 -4.94
N ILE A 371 -13.49 5.01 -5.90
CA ILE A 371 -13.90 5.69 -7.12
C ILE A 371 -15.41 5.79 -7.14
N LYS A 372 -15.93 7.02 -7.18
CA LYS A 372 -17.36 7.30 -7.33
C LYS A 372 -17.70 7.41 -8.80
N ARG A 373 -18.62 6.57 -9.29
CA ARG A 373 -19.03 6.52 -10.69
C ARG A 373 -20.52 6.66 -10.85
N ASP A 374 -20.91 7.34 -11.93
CA ASP A 374 -22.29 7.43 -12.40
C ASP A 374 -22.54 6.37 -13.50
N TYR A 375 -23.47 5.49 -13.25
CA TYR A 375 -23.91 4.41 -14.16
C TYR A 375 -25.21 4.78 -14.89
N GLY A 376 -25.58 6.07 -14.94
CA GLY A 376 -26.81 6.55 -15.54
C GLY A 376 -28.05 5.99 -14.80
N PRO A 377 -28.96 5.27 -15.50
CA PRO A 377 -30.16 4.71 -14.86
C PRO A 377 -29.89 3.72 -13.71
N ALA A 378 -28.71 3.11 -13.67
CA ALA A 378 -28.31 2.18 -12.59
C ALA A 378 -27.78 2.91 -11.33
N GLY A 379 -27.75 4.26 -11.35
CA GLY A 379 -27.42 5.10 -10.22
C GLY A 379 -25.93 5.35 -10.03
N ILE A 380 -25.59 5.93 -8.87
CA ILE A 380 -24.21 6.26 -8.49
C ILE A 380 -23.70 5.19 -7.51
N ARG A 381 -22.46 4.74 -7.72
CA ARG A 381 -21.79 3.78 -6.84
C ARG A 381 -20.39 4.26 -6.50
N VAL A 382 -19.88 3.81 -5.35
CA VAL A 382 -18.47 3.94 -4.97
C VAL A 382 -17.86 2.54 -4.98
N GLU A 383 -16.78 2.40 -5.71
CA GLU A 383 -16.11 1.12 -5.97
C GLU A 383 -14.64 1.21 -5.61
N LEU A 384 -14.07 0.07 -5.24
CA LEU A 384 -12.63 -0.10 -5.13
C LEU A 384 -12.01 -0.14 -6.52
N GLY A 385 -10.86 0.54 -6.70
CA GLY A 385 -10.14 0.53 -7.96
C GLY A 385 -8.67 0.88 -7.82
N ASP A 386 -7.95 0.80 -8.93
CA ASP A 386 -6.52 1.13 -9.05
C ASP A 386 -5.64 0.43 -8.00
N THR A 387 -5.99 -0.81 -7.63
CA THR A 387 -5.18 -1.58 -6.68
C THR A 387 -3.85 -1.95 -7.31
N GLY A 388 -2.76 -1.57 -6.64
CA GLY A 388 -1.41 -1.86 -7.11
C GLY A 388 -0.39 -1.81 -6.00
N ILE A 389 0.80 -2.39 -6.23
CA ILE A 389 1.89 -2.45 -5.25
C ILE A 389 3.14 -1.72 -5.72
N LEU A 390 3.85 -1.17 -4.77
CA LEU A 390 5.19 -0.63 -4.92
C LEU A 390 6.14 -1.51 -4.09
N PRO A 391 6.94 -2.37 -4.74
CA PRO A 391 7.93 -3.19 -4.05
C PRO A 391 8.92 -2.35 -3.27
N ALA A 392 9.11 -2.66 -1.99
CA ALA A 392 9.99 -1.93 -1.10
C ALA A 392 10.94 -2.87 -0.34
N TRP A 393 11.98 -2.29 0.21
CA TRP A 393 12.98 -2.98 1.02
C TRP A 393 13.36 -2.11 2.21
N THR A 394 13.39 -2.67 3.41
CA THR A 394 13.95 -1.97 4.56
C THR A 394 15.48 -2.04 4.47
N GLU A 395 16.10 -0.96 4.04
CA GLU A 395 17.55 -0.85 4.07
C GLU A 395 18.06 -0.86 5.50
N ASN A 396 19.17 -1.57 5.74
CA ASN A 396 19.88 -1.60 7.01
C ASN A 396 21.38 -1.76 6.74
N ASN A 397 22.12 -0.68 6.87
CA ASN A 397 23.56 -0.66 6.61
C ASN A 397 24.42 -0.89 7.87
N SER A 398 23.87 -1.43 8.94
CA SER A 398 24.60 -1.62 10.21
C SER A 398 25.88 -2.46 10.07
N LEU A 399 25.87 -3.44 9.17
CA LEU A 399 27.08 -4.24 8.88
C LEU A 399 28.15 -3.42 8.19
N GLN A 400 27.79 -2.55 7.25
CA GLN A 400 28.70 -1.65 6.54
C GLN A 400 29.31 -0.61 7.49
N VAL A 401 28.50 -0.07 8.41
CA VAL A 401 29.00 0.85 9.45
C VAL A 401 30.00 0.15 10.37
N ARG A 402 29.69 -1.07 10.83
CA ARG A 402 30.62 -1.86 11.67
C ARG A 402 31.92 -2.22 10.95
N ALA A 403 31.86 -2.45 9.64
CA ALA A 403 33.04 -2.74 8.81
C ALA A 403 33.81 -1.48 8.40
N GLY A 404 33.35 -0.29 8.78
CA GLY A 404 33.98 0.98 8.37
C GLY A 404 33.75 1.37 6.91
N HIS A 405 32.80 0.70 6.22
CA HIS A 405 32.45 0.97 4.83
C HIS A 405 31.34 2.03 4.67
N ALA A 406 30.66 2.40 5.75
CA ALA A 406 29.73 3.51 5.82
C ALA A 406 29.96 4.31 7.11
N LYS A 407 29.77 5.64 7.02
CA LYS A 407 30.00 6.54 8.16
C LYS A 407 28.75 6.66 9.05
N THR A 408 27.59 6.73 8.42
CA THR A 408 26.33 7.03 9.09
C THR A 408 25.39 5.83 9.03
N LEU A 409 24.81 5.45 10.16
CA LEU A 409 23.81 4.38 10.24
C LEU A 409 22.52 4.84 9.54
N PHE A 410 22.00 3.99 8.66
CA PHE A 410 20.71 4.17 8.00
C PHE A 410 19.89 2.87 8.09
N ILE A 411 18.68 2.99 8.67
CA ILE A 411 17.66 1.94 8.67
C ILE A 411 16.36 2.60 8.23
N GLY A 412 15.87 2.27 7.02
CA GLY A 412 14.65 2.89 6.51
C GLY A 412 14.20 2.26 5.18
N PRO A 413 12.93 2.48 4.78
CA PRO A 413 12.39 1.92 3.55
C PRO A 413 12.92 2.61 2.29
N VAL A 414 13.13 1.81 1.24
CA VAL A 414 13.45 2.27 -0.11
C VAL A 414 12.57 1.52 -1.12
N PHE A 415 12.13 2.17 -2.19
CA PHE A 415 11.44 1.49 -3.29
C PHE A 415 12.43 0.79 -4.21
N LEU A 416 12.23 -0.52 -4.44
CA LEU A 416 13.10 -1.33 -5.29
C LEU A 416 13.14 -0.80 -6.73
N ASP A 417 12.00 -0.36 -7.26
CA ASP A 417 11.89 0.16 -8.62
C ASP A 417 12.48 1.57 -8.82
N ARG A 418 12.97 2.20 -7.74
CA ARG A 418 13.80 3.41 -7.78
C ARG A 418 15.27 3.09 -7.53
N GLU A 419 15.52 2.25 -6.55
CA GLU A 419 16.88 1.97 -6.09
C GLU A 419 17.67 1.10 -7.10
N ILE A 420 17.00 0.11 -7.70
CA ILE A 420 17.62 -0.76 -8.72
C ILE A 420 18.11 0.06 -9.94
N PRO A 421 17.29 0.90 -10.59
CA PRO A 421 17.77 1.75 -11.69
C PRO A 421 18.87 2.74 -11.28
N ARG A 422 18.80 3.32 -10.07
CA ARG A 422 19.84 4.23 -9.55
C ARG A 422 21.18 3.51 -9.40
N LEU A 423 21.19 2.32 -8.84
CA LEU A 423 22.39 1.49 -8.68
C LEU A 423 22.92 1.02 -10.06
N GLN A 424 22.01 0.65 -10.98
CA GLN A 424 22.42 0.27 -12.34
C GLN A 424 23.12 1.42 -13.05
N ALA A 425 22.54 2.62 -12.99
CA ALA A 425 23.15 3.81 -13.60
C ALA A 425 24.56 4.11 -13.01
N ARG A 426 24.71 3.97 -11.67
CA ARG A 426 26.01 4.16 -11.03
C ARG A 426 27.00 3.07 -11.41
N TYR A 427 26.58 1.81 -11.51
CA TYR A 427 27.42 0.72 -12.01
C TYR A 427 27.91 1.00 -13.43
N ASP A 428 27.00 1.39 -14.35
CA ASP A 428 27.32 1.68 -15.74
C ASP A 428 28.26 2.89 -15.88
N GLU A 429 28.18 3.87 -14.98
CA GLU A 429 29.09 5.00 -14.92
C GLU A 429 30.51 4.54 -14.56
N LEU A 430 30.66 3.73 -13.52
CA LEU A 430 31.93 3.17 -13.08
C LEU A 430 32.53 2.23 -14.16
N ASP A 431 31.69 1.38 -14.75
CA ASP A 431 32.12 0.43 -15.80
C ASP A 431 32.72 1.17 -17.04
N ARG A 432 32.14 2.31 -17.42
CA ARG A 432 32.64 3.15 -18.52
C ARG A 432 34.03 3.72 -18.27
N VAL A 433 34.42 3.96 -17.02
CA VAL A 433 35.77 4.38 -16.64
C VAL A 433 36.77 3.23 -16.78
N GLY A 434 36.31 1.99 -16.58
CA GLY A 434 37.05 0.76 -16.86
C GLY A 434 38.40 0.66 -16.13
N ALA A 435 39.51 0.47 -16.87
CA ALA A 435 40.83 0.26 -16.27
C ALA A 435 41.41 1.48 -15.52
N GLN A 436 40.83 2.67 -15.71
CA GLN A 436 41.26 3.91 -15.07
C GLN A 436 40.67 4.16 -13.70
N LEU A 437 39.82 3.24 -13.19
CA LEU A 437 39.21 3.34 -11.85
C LEU A 437 40.29 3.43 -10.76
N SER A 438 40.10 4.37 -9.83
CA SER A 438 40.90 4.41 -8.60
C SER A 438 40.62 3.17 -7.71
N ALA A 439 41.42 2.96 -6.69
CA ALA A 439 41.19 1.87 -5.74
C ALA A 439 39.83 2.01 -5.03
N GLU A 440 39.44 3.23 -4.64
CA GLU A 440 38.16 3.55 -4.03
C GLU A 440 36.98 3.30 -4.98
N GLN A 441 37.14 3.71 -6.26
CA GLN A 441 36.09 3.47 -7.28
C GLN A 441 35.94 1.98 -7.60
N LYS A 442 37.02 1.19 -7.60
CA LYS A 442 36.94 -0.27 -7.74
C LYS A 442 36.18 -0.91 -6.57
N GLN A 443 36.46 -0.45 -5.35
CA GLN A 443 35.78 -0.92 -4.17
C GLN A 443 34.28 -0.51 -4.19
N GLU A 444 33.98 0.72 -4.61
CA GLU A 444 32.61 1.18 -4.80
C GLU A 444 31.86 0.33 -5.85
N MET A 445 32.49 0.03 -6.99
CA MET A 445 31.91 -0.79 -8.05
C MET A 445 31.52 -2.18 -7.55
N ILE A 446 32.35 -2.81 -6.72
CA ILE A 446 32.06 -4.11 -6.10
C ILE A 446 30.83 -3.99 -5.18
N GLN A 447 30.78 -2.96 -4.34
CA GLN A 447 29.65 -2.74 -3.43
C GLN A 447 28.33 -2.47 -4.18
N VAL A 448 28.38 -1.60 -5.20
CA VAL A 448 27.21 -1.27 -6.05
C VAL A 448 26.71 -2.52 -6.78
N SER A 449 27.64 -3.30 -7.39
CA SER A 449 27.28 -4.54 -8.10
C SER A 449 26.62 -5.56 -7.18
N SER A 450 27.23 -5.83 -6.03
CA SER A 450 26.70 -6.78 -5.05
C SER A 450 25.31 -6.36 -4.54
N ARG A 451 25.12 -5.08 -4.20
CA ARG A 451 23.84 -4.54 -3.74
C ARG A 451 22.79 -4.58 -4.85
N LEU A 452 23.15 -4.22 -6.08
CA LEU A 452 22.27 -4.29 -7.24
C LEU A 452 21.74 -5.71 -7.49
N GLN A 453 22.62 -6.70 -7.48
CA GLN A 453 22.26 -8.11 -7.64
C GLN A 453 21.33 -8.56 -6.52
N MET A 454 21.66 -8.24 -5.28
CA MET A 454 20.84 -8.56 -4.11
C MET A 454 19.42 -7.96 -4.23
N LEU A 455 19.29 -6.67 -4.56
CA LEU A 455 17.98 -6.03 -4.66
C LEU A 455 17.15 -6.55 -5.84
N LYS A 456 17.78 -6.87 -6.98
CA LYS A 456 17.09 -7.53 -8.11
C LYS A 456 16.52 -8.88 -7.66
N HIS A 457 17.33 -9.70 -7.01
CA HIS A 457 16.91 -11.00 -6.49
C HIS A 457 15.79 -10.89 -5.45
N ARG A 458 15.90 -9.94 -4.50
CA ARG A 458 14.82 -9.69 -3.51
C ARG A 458 13.52 -9.27 -4.18
N ARG A 459 13.59 -8.43 -5.21
CA ARG A 459 12.42 -8.03 -6.00
C ARG A 459 11.73 -9.23 -6.65
N GLU A 460 12.50 -10.14 -7.24
CA GLU A 460 11.97 -11.38 -7.85
C GLU A 460 11.25 -12.24 -6.81
N LEU A 461 11.86 -12.47 -5.64
CA LEU A 461 11.26 -13.25 -4.55
C LEU A 461 9.98 -12.59 -4.00
N LEU A 462 9.99 -11.28 -3.83
CA LEU A 462 8.84 -10.49 -3.40
C LEU A 462 7.67 -10.68 -4.39
N LEU A 463 7.91 -10.47 -5.68
CA LEU A 463 6.87 -10.58 -6.71
C LEU A 463 6.35 -12.00 -6.88
N ALA A 464 7.21 -13.00 -6.77
CA ALA A 464 6.77 -14.40 -6.77
C ALA A 464 5.79 -14.73 -5.63
N ARG A 465 5.82 -13.95 -4.54
CA ARG A 465 4.92 -14.13 -3.39
C ARG A 465 3.65 -13.30 -3.47
N THR A 466 3.74 -12.07 -3.94
CA THR A 466 2.63 -11.11 -3.90
C THR A 466 1.87 -10.94 -5.23
N GLY A 467 2.44 -11.44 -6.35
CA GLY A 467 1.93 -11.26 -7.70
C GLY A 467 2.59 -10.07 -8.42
N ASP A 468 3.05 -10.29 -9.64
CA ASP A 468 3.66 -9.25 -10.48
C ASP A 468 2.62 -8.41 -11.23
N GLU A 469 1.41 -8.93 -11.39
CA GLU A 469 0.26 -8.26 -12.01
C GLU A 469 -0.20 -7.01 -11.23
N TYR A 470 0.14 -6.90 -9.94
CA TYR A 470 -0.20 -5.73 -9.11
C TYR A 470 0.83 -4.60 -9.18
N VAL A 471 2.00 -4.81 -9.82
CA VAL A 471 3.08 -3.82 -9.78
C VAL A 471 2.71 -2.53 -10.51
N VAL A 472 2.85 -1.41 -9.84
CA VAL A 472 2.70 -0.07 -10.42
C VAL A 472 4.01 0.71 -10.29
N ALA A 473 4.30 1.57 -11.26
CA ALA A 473 5.50 2.40 -11.19
C ALA A 473 5.40 3.42 -10.04
N PRO A 474 6.45 3.57 -9.22
CA PRO A 474 6.51 4.66 -8.27
C PRO A 474 6.54 6.01 -9.03
N PRO A 475 5.94 7.08 -8.49
CA PRO A 475 6.05 8.39 -9.09
C PRO A 475 7.53 8.77 -9.22
N ASN A 476 7.90 9.35 -10.36
CA ASN A 476 9.25 9.87 -10.55
C ASN A 476 9.57 10.87 -9.43
N LEU A 477 10.74 10.71 -8.81
CA LEU A 477 11.26 11.75 -7.94
C LEU A 477 11.43 13.03 -8.78
N PRO A 478 11.10 14.22 -8.27
CA PRO A 478 11.55 15.44 -8.92
C PRO A 478 13.07 15.36 -9.09
N ASN A 479 13.56 15.73 -10.26
CA ASN A 479 15.00 15.79 -10.50
C ASN A 479 15.65 16.60 -9.37
N PRO A 480 16.78 16.12 -8.83
CA PRO A 480 17.50 16.80 -7.77
C PRO A 480 17.93 18.21 -8.16
#